data_a1321e6dc6abd510e0771f0532c4cc6d
#
_entry.id   a1321e6dc6abd510e0771f0532c4cc6d
#
_cell.length_a   1.000
_cell.length_b   1.000
_cell.length_c   1.000
_cell.angle_alpha   90.00
_cell.angle_beta   90.00
_cell.angle_gamma   90.00
#
_symmetry.space_group_name_H-M   'P 1'
#
loop_
_entity.id
_entity.type
_entity.pdbx_description
1 polymer ?
#
loop_
_entity_poly.entity_id
_entity_poly.type
_entity_poly.pdbx_seq_one_letter_code
_entity_poly.pdbx_strand_id
1 'polypeptide(L)'
;MAMQTLYVANIPAETDETALAEVFSKYGEVTSIELGTDERFELPYAIVTMSSEKAATKSLHNLNGHQLDGHYLSISYPEIDEDAIARGLSKKQRQTAENIVKELDEKYRKPVRRIHTMILLCGHSFVLHLLNEAKEIDAGEGMMTKDGSRRRSLGGVFFTLANQRMSPPVYQIVHPRGGKLPDYQKEDDKAIYHLILNPHEDLD
;
A
#
# COMPACT_ATOMS: atom_id res chain seq x y z
N MET A 1 -8.45 10.61 14.25
CA MET A 1 -9.63 10.68 13.36
C MET A 1 -10.13 9.26 13.12
N ALA A 2 -11.44 9.07 12.99
CA ALA A 2 -11.97 7.73 12.69
C ALA A 2 -11.55 7.33 11.28
N MET A 3 -10.89 6.19 11.12
CA MET A 3 -10.41 5.68 9.84
C MET A 3 -11.56 5.05 9.04
N GLN A 4 -12.48 5.88 8.55
CA GLN A 4 -13.66 5.43 7.79
C GLN A 4 -13.44 5.45 6.28
N THR A 5 -12.42 6.14 5.81
CA THR A 5 -12.13 6.34 4.39
C THR A 5 -11.04 5.39 3.92
N LEU A 6 -11.24 4.80 2.74
CA LEU A 6 -10.34 3.85 2.10
C LEU A 6 -9.88 4.37 0.75
N TYR A 7 -8.61 4.20 0.45
CA TYR A 7 -8.03 4.37 -0.89
C TYR A 7 -8.04 3.03 -1.60
N VAL A 8 -8.70 2.97 -2.76
CA VAL A 8 -8.86 1.76 -3.56
C VAL A 8 -8.16 1.96 -4.89
N ALA A 9 -7.09 1.25 -5.10
CA ALA A 9 -6.29 1.28 -6.32
C ALA A 9 -6.45 0.00 -7.14
N ASN A 10 -5.96 0.04 -8.38
CA ASN A 10 -6.04 -1.05 -9.33
C ASN A 10 -7.48 -1.45 -9.67
N ILE A 11 -8.35 -0.47 -9.78
CA ILE A 11 -9.71 -0.65 -10.30
C ILE A 11 -9.67 -0.66 -11.84
N PRO A 12 -10.56 -1.41 -12.52
CA PRO A 12 -10.74 -1.30 -13.97
C PRO A 12 -11.06 0.15 -14.39
N ALA A 13 -10.63 0.55 -15.58
CA ALA A 13 -10.84 1.92 -16.07
C ALA A 13 -12.34 2.26 -16.24
N GLU A 14 -13.15 1.27 -16.53
CA GLU A 14 -14.60 1.41 -16.74
C GLU A 14 -15.43 1.27 -15.46
N THR A 15 -14.76 1.13 -14.28
CA THR A 15 -15.45 0.97 -13.00
C THR A 15 -16.20 2.25 -12.64
N ASP A 16 -17.47 2.11 -12.34
CA ASP A 16 -18.31 3.20 -11.83
C ASP A 16 -18.52 3.08 -10.30
N GLU A 17 -19.13 4.12 -9.72
CA GLU A 17 -19.44 4.15 -8.29
C GLU A 17 -20.41 3.03 -7.88
N THR A 18 -21.31 2.62 -8.77
CA THR A 18 -22.31 1.58 -8.50
C THR A 18 -21.65 0.23 -8.31
N ALA A 19 -20.72 -0.14 -9.19
CA ALA A 19 -19.98 -1.39 -9.11
C ALA A 19 -19.17 -1.49 -7.80
N LEU A 20 -18.52 -0.38 -7.40
CA LEU A 20 -17.81 -0.34 -6.12
C LEU A 20 -18.77 -0.40 -4.93
N ALA A 21 -19.89 0.33 -4.97
CA ALA A 21 -20.89 0.30 -3.92
C ALA A 21 -21.43 -1.12 -3.69
N GLU A 22 -21.71 -1.89 -4.73
CA GLU A 22 -22.15 -3.29 -4.62
C GLU A 22 -21.14 -4.18 -3.91
N VAL A 23 -19.86 -3.99 -4.18
CA VAL A 23 -18.79 -4.78 -3.57
C VAL A 23 -18.59 -4.41 -2.10
N PHE A 24 -18.53 -3.11 -1.80
CA PHE A 24 -18.26 -2.62 -0.46
C PHE A 24 -19.45 -2.76 0.50
N SER A 25 -20.69 -2.63 0.01
CA SER A 25 -21.92 -2.74 0.82
C SER A 25 -22.08 -4.09 1.52
N LYS A 26 -21.43 -5.14 1.04
CA LYS A 26 -21.39 -6.46 1.69
C LYS A 26 -20.71 -6.42 3.06
N TYR A 27 -19.91 -5.40 3.33
CA TYR A 27 -19.11 -5.28 4.55
C TYR A 27 -19.56 -4.16 5.48
N GLY A 28 -20.45 -3.29 5.00
CA GLY A 28 -21.05 -2.20 5.75
C GLY A 28 -21.65 -1.15 4.82
N GLU A 29 -22.33 -0.18 5.38
CA GLU A 29 -22.91 0.92 4.62
C GLU A 29 -21.82 1.82 4.04
N VAL A 30 -21.94 2.15 2.75
CA VAL A 30 -21.09 3.10 2.03
C VAL A 30 -21.73 4.47 2.07
N THR A 31 -21.02 5.48 2.52
CA THR A 31 -21.53 6.86 2.63
C THR A 31 -21.16 7.72 1.42
N SER A 32 -19.97 7.51 0.83
CA SER A 32 -19.58 8.16 -0.41
C SER A 32 -18.54 7.33 -1.17
N ILE A 33 -18.51 7.53 -2.49
CA ILE A 33 -17.46 7.04 -3.37
C ILE A 33 -17.06 8.20 -4.26
N GLU A 34 -15.76 8.41 -4.42
CA GLU A 34 -15.19 9.43 -5.30
C GLU A 34 -14.18 8.75 -6.21
N LEU A 35 -14.37 8.84 -7.52
CA LEU A 35 -13.45 8.32 -8.52
C LEU A 35 -12.44 9.39 -8.92
N GLY A 36 -11.20 8.98 -9.12
CA GLY A 36 -10.13 9.87 -9.54
C GLY A 36 -9.06 9.16 -10.38
N THR A 37 -8.13 9.93 -10.90
CA THR A 37 -6.97 9.43 -11.64
C THR A 37 -5.70 9.88 -10.92
N ASP A 38 -4.81 8.94 -10.64
CA ASP A 38 -3.51 9.23 -10.05
C ASP A 38 -2.58 9.82 -11.10
N GLU A 39 -2.26 11.10 -10.97
CA GLU A 39 -1.42 11.85 -11.92
C GLU A 39 0.00 11.28 -12.07
N ARG A 40 0.50 10.49 -11.10
CA ARG A 40 1.84 9.90 -11.13
C ARG A 40 1.97 8.77 -12.15
N PHE A 41 0.89 8.03 -12.34
CA PHE A 41 0.87 6.79 -13.12
C PHE A 41 -0.27 6.74 -14.14
N GLU A 42 -1.15 7.75 -14.17
CA GLU A 42 -2.36 7.80 -15.01
C GLU A 42 -3.29 6.59 -14.78
N LEU A 43 -3.37 6.13 -13.54
CA LEU A 43 -4.16 4.97 -13.14
C LEU A 43 -5.40 5.41 -12.35
N PRO A 44 -6.56 4.76 -12.58
CA PRO A 44 -7.78 5.05 -11.84
C PRO A 44 -7.66 4.60 -10.38
N TYR A 45 -8.28 5.37 -9.49
CA TYR A 45 -8.47 5.02 -8.08
C TYR A 45 -9.84 5.47 -7.60
N ALA A 46 -10.25 4.96 -6.45
CA ALA A 46 -11.44 5.43 -5.74
C ALA A 46 -11.11 5.79 -4.28
N ILE A 47 -11.83 6.77 -3.76
CA ILE A 47 -11.93 7.03 -2.33
C ILE A 47 -13.30 6.55 -1.88
N VAL A 48 -13.33 5.55 -1.01
CA VAL A 48 -14.56 4.94 -0.48
C VAL A 48 -14.69 5.27 0.99
N THR A 49 -15.75 5.97 1.38
CA THR A 49 -16.05 6.27 2.77
C THR A 49 -17.15 5.36 3.29
N MET A 50 -16.86 4.65 4.37
CA MET A 50 -17.80 3.76 5.05
C MET A 50 -18.47 4.47 6.21
N SER A 51 -19.66 4.03 6.63
CA SER A 51 -20.40 4.62 7.75
C SER A 51 -19.72 4.46 9.11
N SER A 52 -18.73 3.59 9.23
CA SER A 52 -17.97 3.35 10.46
C SER A 52 -16.58 2.81 10.21
N GLU A 53 -15.66 3.06 11.15
CA GLU A 53 -14.31 2.49 11.16
C GLU A 53 -14.32 0.96 11.12
N LYS A 54 -15.27 0.33 11.82
CA LYS A 54 -15.45 -1.12 11.81
C LYS A 54 -15.79 -1.64 10.40
N ALA A 55 -16.66 -0.94 9.68
CA ALA A 55 -17.00 -1.28 8.30
C ALA A 55 -15.80 -1.10 7.36
N ALA A 56 -15.07 0.01 7.50
CA ALA A 56 -13.87 0.26 6.72
C ALA A 56 -12.79 -0.81 6.96
N THR A 57 -12.49 -1.13 8.22
CA THR A 57 -11.53 -2.18 8.57
C THR A 57 -11.95 -3.54 8.01
N LYS A 58 -13.25 -3.89 8.11
CA LYS A 58 -13.79 -5.13 7.56
C LYS A 58 -13.65 -5.19 6.03
N SER A 59 -13.97 -4.09 5.34
CA SER A 59 -13.81 -3.97 3.88
C SER A 59 -12.34 -4.12 3.48
N LEU A 60 -11.43 -3.42 4.13
CA LEU A 60 -9.99 -3.50 3.88
C LEU A 60 -9.48 -4.93 4.00
N HIS A 61 -9.86 -5.66 5.05
CA HIS A 61 -9.38 -7.03 5.26
C HIS A 61 -9.94 -8.04 4.26
N ASN A 62 -11.18 -7.86 3.80
CA ASN A 62 -11.84 -8.86 2.95
C ASN A 62 -11.72 -8.55 1.46
N LEU A 63 -11.60 -7.28 1.09
CA LEU A 63 -11.55 -6.86 -0.31
C LEU A 63 -10.14 -6.61 -0.83
N ASN A 64 -9.15 -6.49 0.04
CA ASN A 64 -7.77 -6.34 -0.42
C ASN A 64 -7.33 -7.64 -1.10
N GLY A 65 -7.03 -7.57 -2.40
CA GLY A 65 -6.80 -8.73 -3.26
C GLY A 65 -8.06 -9.36 -3.85
N HIS A 66 -9.25 -8.81 -3.60
CA HIS A 66 -10.46 -9.26 -4.28
C HIS A 66 -10.40 -8.90 -5.77
N GLN A 67 -10.81 -9.82 -6.61
CA GLN A 67 -10.82 -9.61 -8.06
C GLN A 67 -12.12 -8.93 -8.50
N LEU A 68 -11.98 -7.78 -9.15
CA LEU A 68 -13.07 -7.05 -9.82
C LEU A 68 -12.72 -6.98 -11.31
N ASP A 69 -13.50 -7.60 -12.16
CA ASP A 69 -13.33 -7.61 -13.60
C ASP A 69 -11.88 -7.89 -14.07
N GLY A 70 -11.25 -8.87 -13.47
CA GLY A 70 -9.87 -9.28 -13.77
C GLY A 70 -8.78 -8.49 -13.06
N HIS A 71 -9.11 -7.44 -12.32
CA HIS A 71 -8.17 -6.62 -11.55
C HIS A 71 -8.22 -6.96 -10.07
N TYR A 72 -7.06 -7.20 -9.46
CA TYR A 72 -6.96 -7.40 -8.01
C TYR A 72 -6.97 -6.05 -7.29
N LEU A 73 -8.03 -5.74 -6.54
CA LEU A 73 -8.13 -4.50 -5.78
C LEU A 73 -7.01 -4.37 -4.75
N SER A 74 -6.43 -3.20 -4.64
CA SER A 74 -5.46 -2.87 -3.60
C SER A 74 -6.02 -1.79 -2.71
N ILE A 75 -6.28 -2.11 -1.45
CA ILE A 75 -6.98 -1.23 -0.51
C ILE A 75 -6.05 -0.86 0.63
N SER A 76 -6.00 0.42 0.95
CA SER A 76 -5.26 0.98 2.07
C SER A 76 -6.00 2.19 2.65
N TYR A 77 -5.53 2.71 3.78
CA TYR A 77 -5.99 4.01 4.24
C TYR A 77 -5.34 5.11 3.40
N PRO A 78 -6.07 6.18 3.01
CA PRO A 78 -5.52 7.26 2.20
C PRO A 78 -4.55 8.15 2.98
N GLU A 79 -4.78 8.29 4.29
CA GLU A 79 -4.00 9.10 5.20
C GLU A 79 -3.03 8.25 6.01
N ILE A 80 -2.03 8.91 6.58
CA ILE A 80 -1.02 8.28 7.41
C ILE A 80 -1.55 8.18 8.84
N ASP A 81 -1.57 6.97 9.39
CA ASP A 81 -1.82 6.74 10.80
C ASP A 81 -0.54 7.05 11.61
N GLU A 82 -0.44 8.27 12.15
CA GLU A 82 0.69 8.70 12.98
C GLU A 82 0.82 7.82 14.24
N ASP A 83 -0.29 7.38 14.82
CA ASP A 83 -0.27 6.48 15.97
C ASP A 83 0.27 5.09 15.59
N ALA A 84 -0.03 4.60 14.40
CA ALA A 84 0.55 3.34 13.91
C ALA A 84 2.06 3.47 13.73
N ILE A 85 2.53 4.61 13.24
CA ILE A 85 3.97 4.88 13.09
C ILE A 85 4.65 4.89 14.47
N ALA A 86 4.08 5.60 15.44
CA ALA A 86 4.62 5.67 16.81
C ALA A 86 4.64 4.29 17.51
N ARG A 87 3.65 3.43 17.25
CA ARG A 87 3.62 2.04 17.77
C ARG A 87 4.64 1.12 17.12
N GLY A 88 5.10 1.46 15.91
CA GLY A 88 5.98 0.62 15.11
C GLY A 88 5.35 -0.72 14.68
N LEU A 89 6.15 -1.60 14.11
CA LEU A 89 5.68 -2.91 13.65
C LEU A 89 5.46 -3.87 14.84
N SER A 90 4.29 -4.48 14.89
CA SER A 90 4.02 -5.61 15.79
C SER A 90 4.91 -6.82 15.43
N LYS A 91 5.05 -7.78 16.36
CA LYS A 91 5.81 -9.01 16.13
C LYS A 91 5.36 -9.76 14.86
N LYS A 92 4.04 -9.85 14.63
CA LYS A 92 3.47 -10.47 13.43
C LYS A 92 3.85 -9.71 12.14
N GLN A 93 3.80 -8.40 12.17
CA GLN A 93 4.17 -7.57 11.03
C GLN A 93 5.66 -7.65 10.71
N ARG A 94 6.54 -7.67 11.72
CA ARG A 94 7.99 -7.89 11.53
C ARG A 94 8.26 -9.24 10.88
N GLN A 95 7.65 -10.31 11.38
CA GLN A 95 7.79 -11.64 10.78
C GLN A 95 7.32 -11.67 9.33
N THR A 96 6.21 -11.00 9.01
CA THR A 96 5.73 -10.86 7.63
C THR A 96 6.76 -10.11 6.78
N ALA A 97 7.32 -9.00 7.27
CA ALA A 97 8.36 -8.24 6.57
C ALA A 97 9.59 -9.10 6.26
N GLU A 98 10.10 -9.83 7.24
CA GLU A 98 11.25 -10.73 7.09
C GLU A 98 11.00 -11.82 6.04
N ASN A 99 9.81 -12.42 6.06
CA ASN A 99 9.42 -13.42 5.06
C ASN A 99 9.40 -12.83 3.64
N ILE A 100 8.80 -11.65 3.46
CA ILE A 100 8.75 -10.97 2.17
C ILE A 100 10.16 -10.60 1.69
N VAL A 101 11.00 -10.04 2.55
CA VAL A 101 12.40 -9.70 2.24
C VAL A 101 13.14 -10.93 1.74
N LYS A 102 12.96 -12.08 2.42
CA LYS A 102 13.58 -13.35 2.04
C LYS A 102 13.06 -13.86 0.69
N GLU A 103 11.76 -13.82 0.47
CA GLU A 103 11.15 -14.29 -0.78
C GLU A 103 11.55 -13.44 -1.99
N LEU A 104 11.72 -12.12 -1.80
CA LEU A 104 12.20 -11.21 -2.83
C LEU A 104 13.73 -11.23 -3.01
N ASP A 105 14.47 -12.01 -2.21
CA ASP A 105 15.95 -12.03 -2.13
C ASP A 105 16.57 -10.63 -1.96
N GLU A 106 15.89 -9.76 -1.16
CA GLU A 106 16.34 -8.39 -0.97
C GLU A 106 17.41 -8.31 0.13
N LYS A 107 18.60 -7.85 -0.24
CA LYS A 107 19.78 -7.78 0.65
C LYS A 107 20.14 -6.34 1.01
N TYR A 108 19.59 -5.36 0.30
CA TYR A 108 19.96 -3.96 0.49
C TYR A 108 19.03 -3.27 1.48
N ARG A 109 19.60 -2.37 2.30
CA ARG A 109 18.86 -1.63 3.34
C ARG A 109 17.65 -0.86 2.79
N LYS A 110 17.75 -0.25 1.60
CA LYS A 110 16.65 0.56 1.03
C LYS A 110 15.38 -0.26 0.71
N PRO A 111 15.44 -1.37 -0.05
CA PRO A 111 14.26 -2.22 -0.27
C PRO A 111 13.67 -2.77 1.02
N VAL A 112 14.50 -3.26 1.94
CA VAL A 112 14.07 -3.78 3.24
C VAL A 112 13.27 -2.73 4.01
N ARG A 113 13.80 -1.50 4.13
CA ARG A 113 13.10 -0.38 4.76
C ARG A 113 11.75 -0.09 4.09
N ARG A 114 11.70 -0.07 2.75
CA ARG A 114 10.44 0.17 2.02
C ARG A 114 9.38 -0.87 2.35
N ILE A 115 9.75 -2.15 2.43
CA ILE A 115 8.83 -3.24 2.81
C ILE A 115 8.28 -3.00 4.22
N HIS A 116 9.16 -2.68 5.19
CA HIS A 116 8.75 -2.36 6.56
C HIS A 116 7.79 -1.17 6.60
N THR A 117 8.12 -0.08 5.91
CA THR A 117 7.28 1.12 5.84
C THR A 117 5.92 0.83 5.20
N MET A 118 5.88 0.06 4.11
CA MET A 118 4.63 -0.34 3.46
C MET A 118 3.75 -1.19 4.39
N ILE A 119 4.33 -2.14 5.12
CA ILE A 119 3.58 -2.96 6.09
C ILE A 119 3.01 -2.09 7.21
N LEU A 120 3.76 -1.11 7.67
CA LEU A 120 3.34 -0.18 8.71
C LEU A 120 2.15 0.69 8.26
N LEU A 121 2.25 1.28 7.07
CA LEU A 121 1.30 2.27 6.57
C LEU A 121 0.10 1.66 5.82
N CYS A 122 0.31 0.58 5.05
CA CYS A 122 -0.74 -0.06 4.25
C CYS A 122 -1.26 -1.36 4.88
N GLY A 123 -0.59 -1.86 5.91
CA GLY A 123 -0.92 -3.14 6.53
C GLY A 123 -0.28 -4.36 5.82
N HIS A 124 -0.20 -5.46 6.55
CA HIS A 124 0.44 -6.68 6.04
C HIS A 124 -0.35 -7.36 4.92
N SER A 125 -1.69 -7.29 4.94
CA SER A 125 -2.54 -7.89 3.90
C SER A 125 -2.31 -7.24 2.53
N PHE A 126 -2.16 -5.91 2.48
CA PHE A 126 -1.81 -5.19 1.27
C PHE A 126 -0.50 -5.70 0.66
N VAL A 127 0.55 -5.82 1.47
CA VAL A 127 1.88 -6.21 0.99
C VAL A 127 1.95 -7.68 0.58
N LEU A 128 1.25 -8.57 1.32
CA LEU A 128 1.16 -9.99 0.97
C LEU A 128 0.40 -10.22 -0.34
N HIS A 129 -0.69 -9.48 -0.54
CA HIS A 129 -1.43 -9.53 -1.79
C HIS A 129 -0.53 -9.13 -2.98
N LEU A 130 0.19 -8.02 -2.87
CA LEU A 130 1.13 -7.58 -3.91
C LEU A 130 2.24 -8.60 -4.19
N LEU A 131 2.74 -9.29 -3.17
CA LEU A 131 3.73 -10.35 -3.34
C LEU A 131 3.15 -11.54 -4.13
N ASN A 132 1.93 -11.96 -3.81
CA ASN A 132 1.28 -13.06 -4.52
C ASN A 132 1.06 -12.72 -5.99
N GLU A 133 0.53 -11.54 -6.28
CA GLU A 133 0.34 -11.06 -7.65
C GLU A 133 1.68 -10.91 -8.40
N ALA A 134 2.72 -10.40 -7.74
CA ALA A 134 4.05 -10.33 -8.34
C ALA A 134 4.59 -11.72 -8.71
N LYS A 135 4.33 -12.73 -7.88
CA LYS A 135 4.69 -14.14 -8.19
C LYS A 135 3.91 -14.70 -9.37
N GLU A 136 2.61 -14.41 -9.46
CA GLU A 136 1.78 -14.84 -10.60
C GLU A 136 2.30 -14.22 -11.91
N ILE A 137 2.60 -12.91 -11.90
CA ILE A 137 3.17 -12.23 -13.06
C ILE A 137 4.56 -12.79 -13.39
N ASP A 138 5.41 -13.03 -12.39
CA ASP A 138 6.75 -13.58 -12.62
C ASP A 138 6.73 -15.03 -13.09
N ALA A 139 5.77 -15.83 -12.66
CA ALA A 139 5.58 -17.21 -13.14
C ALA A 139 5.03 -17.27 -14.57
N GLY A 140 4.31 -16.23 -15.01
CA GLY A 140 3.73 -16.13 -16.35
C GLY A 140 4.66 -15.41 -17.35
N GLU A 141 4.10 -14.47 -18.09
CA GLU A 141 4.83 -13.70 -19.11
C GLU A 141 5.91 -12.77 -18.50
N GLY A 142 5.78 -12.43 -17.23
CA GLY A 142 6.65 -11.49 -16.54
C GLY A 142 6.32 -10.04 -16.88
N MET A 143 7.10 -9.15 -16.29
CA MET A 143 6.96 -7.70 -16.52
C MET A 143 8.28 -7.14 -17.06
N MET A 144 8.21 -6.42 -18.16
CA MET A 144 9.39 -5.75 -18.74
C MET A 144 9.72 -4.45 -18.01
N THR A 145 10.97 -4.03 -18.06
CA THR A 145 11.38 -2.68 -17.65
C THR A 145 10.72 -1.63 -18.56
N LYS A 146 10.63 -0.37 -18.08
CA LYS A 146 9.95 0.72 -18.80
C LYS A 146 10.49 0.94 -20.22
N ASP A 147 11.78 0.69 -20.43
CA ASP A 147 12.46 0.78 -21.70
C ASP A 147 12.37 -0.52 -22.56
N GLY A 148 11.67 -1.54 -22.04
CA GLY A 148 11.53 -2.83 -22.72
C GLY A 148 12.80 -3.67 -22.83
N SER A 149 13.93 -3.23 -22.27
CA SER A 149 15.25 -3.84 -22.50
C SER A 149 15.44 -5.19 -21.79
N ARG A 150 14.75 -5.43 -20.68
CA ARG A 150 14.88 -6.67 -19.90
C ARG A 150 13.63 -6.97 -19.09
N ARG A 151 13.48 -8.24 -18.70
CA ARG A 151 12.49 -8.68 -17.73
C ARG A 151 12.88 -8.21 -16.33
N ARG A 152 11.90 -7.75 -15.55
CA ARG A 152 12.08 -7.41 -14.13
C ARG A 152 12.28 -8.68 -13.31
N SER A 153 13.06 -8.57 -12.24
CA SER A 153 13.08 -9.57 -11.17
C SER A 153 11.76 -9.55 -10.39
N LEU A 154 11.48 -10.60 -9.62
CA LEU A 154 10.32 -10.66 -8.73
C LEU A 154 10.22 -9.39 -7.84
N GLY A 155 11.33 -8.97 -7.21
CA GLY A 155 11.39 -7.71 -6.45
C GLY A 155 11.08 -6.49 -7.30
N GLY A 156 11.55 -6.45 -8.55
CA GLY A 156 11.25 -5.37 -9.51
C GLY A 156 9.77 -5.31 -9.88
N VAL A 157 9.09 -6.44 -10.06
CA VAL A 157 7.63 -6.53 -10.27
C VAL A 157 6.90 -6.05 -9.01
N PHE A 158 7.23 -6.62 -7.85
CA PHE A 158 6.63 -6.28 -6.56
C PHE A 158 6.67 -4.77 -6.28
N PHE A 159 7.84 -4.13 -6.37
CA PHE A 159 7.96 -2.69 -6.12
C PHE A 159 7.26 -1.84 -7.20
N THR A 160 7.13 -2.32 -8.43
CA THR A 160 6.36 -1.62 -9.45
C THR A 160 4.88 -1.60 -9.10
N LEU A 161 4.31 -2.76 -8.74
CA LEU A 161 2.92 -2.86 -8.30
C LEU A 161 2.67 -1.99 -7.05
N ALA A 162 3.55 -2.10 -6.05
CA ALA A 162 3.44 -1.31 -4.82
C ALA A 162 3.42 0.20 -5.10
N ASN A 163 4.32 0.67 -5.96
CA ASN A 163 4.41 2.09 -6.31
C ASN A 163 3.13 2.62 -6.98
N GLN A 164 2.53 1.81 -7.84
CA GLN A 164 1.32 2.17 -8.57
C GLN A 164 0.06 2.18 -7.68
N ARG A 165 0.08 1.45 -6.56
CA ARG A 165 -1.12 1.19 -5.74
C ARG A 165 -1.13 1.88 -4.39
N MET A 166 -0.01 2.43 -3.95
CA MET A 166 0.05 3.29 -2.76
C MET A 166 -0.61 4.63 -3.00
N SER A 167 -1.38 5.12 -2.02
CA SER A 167 -1.88 6.49 -2.05
C SER A 167 -0.73 7.51 -2.17
N PRO A 168 -0.97 8.71 -2.74
CA PRO A 168 0.08 9.71 -2.90
C PRO A 168 0.83 10.07 -1.60
N PRO A 169 0.18 10.26 -0.45
CA PRO A 169 0.89 10.52 0.81
C PRO A 169 1.80 9.36 1.23
N VAL A 170 1.31 8.13 1.18
CA VAL A 170 2.09 6.93 1.54
C VAL A 170 3.29 6.75 0.61
N TYR A 171 3.09 6.95 -0.69
CA TYR A 171 4.18 6.88 -1.68
C TYR A 171 5.32 7.86 -1.35
N GLN A 172 5.01 9.08 -0.94
CA GLN A 172 6.03 10.09 -0.59
C GLN A 172 6.89 9.66 0.60
N ILE A 173 6.30 8.99 1.59
CA ILE A 173 7.05 8.48 2.75
C ILE A 173 7.90 7.27 2.40
N VAL A 174 7.37 6.35 1.61
CA VAL A 174 8.12 5.17 1.15
C VAL A 174 9.28 5.58 0.23
N HIS A 175 9.11 6.69 -0.52
CA HIS A 175 10.07 7.22 -1.50
C HIS A 175 10.43 8.69 -1.24
N PRO A 176 11.11 9.03 -0.14
CA PRO A 176 11.49 10.40 0.13
C PRO A 176 12.42 10.94 -0.96
N ARG A 177 12.06 12.08 -1.55
CA ARG A 177 12.86 12.75 -2.59
C ARG A 177 14.16 13.29 -1.98
N GLY A 178 15.31 12.94 -2.59
CA GLY A 178 16.62 13.43 -2.16
C GLY A 178 17.03 13.03 -0.74
N GLY A 179 16.40 12.01 -0.15
CA GLY A 179 16.59 11.66 1.26
C GLY A 179 15.97 12.66 2.24
N LYS A 180 15.28 13.67 1.73
CA LYS A 180 14.47 14.60 2.52
C LYS A 180 13.01 14.19 2.39
N LEU A 181 12.37 14.09 3.53
CA LEU A 181 10.92 13.92 3.62
C LEU A 181 10.24 15.24 3.24
N PRO A 182 8.97 15.23 2.78
CA PRO A 182 8.22 16.45 2.54
C PRO A 182 8.34 17.36 3.78
N ASP A 183 8.40 18.68 3.57
CA ASP A 183 8.44 19.70 4.64
C ASP A 183 7.15 19.61 5.49
N TYR A 184 7.10 18.66 6.40
CA TYR A 184 6.17 18.70 7.51
C TYR A 184 6.75 19.64 8.56
N GLN A 185 6.04 20.72 8.87
CA GLN A 185 6.53 21.86 9.64
C GLN A 185 6.56 21.66 11.16
N LYS A 186 6.44 20.43 11.68
CA LYS A 186 6.42 20.19 13.13
C LYS A 186 7.65 19.37 13.58
N GLU A 187 8.21 19.76 14.73
CA GLU A 187 9.36 19.05 15.34
C GLU A 187 9.02 17.59 15.71
N ASP A 188 7.75 17.33 16.03
CA ASP A 188 7.23 15.98 16.32
C ASP A 188 7.37 15.02 15.12
N ASP A 189 7.30 15.54 13.89
CA ASP A 189 7.44 14.75 12.67
C ASP A 189 8.86 14.18 12.49
N LYS A 190 9.89 14.84 13.03
CA LYS A 190 11.28 14.36 12.93
C LYS A 190 11.50 13.09 13.71
N ALA A 191 10.87 12.93 14.87
CA ALA A 191 10.94 11.71 15.69
C ALA A 191 10.27 10.54 14.99
N ILE A 192 9.10 10.77 14.38
CA ILE A 192 8.35 9.79 13.57
C ILE A 192 9.20 9.32 12.39
N TYR A 193 9.89 10.23 11.73
CA TYR A 193 10.76 9.90 10.61
C TYR A 193 12.02 9.15 11.03
N HIS A 194 12.57 9.43 12.20
CA HIS A 194 13.70 8.68 12.75
C HIS A 194 13.32 7.21 12.97
N LEU A 195 12.14 6.95 13.53
CA LEU A 195 11.60 5.60 13.72
C LEU A 195 11.38 4.86 12.40
N ILE A 196 10.87 5.53 11.36
CA ILE A 196 10.69 4.95 10.01
C ILE A 196 12.05 4.66 9.35
N LEU A 197 13.03 5.55 9.54
CA LEU A 197 14.34 5.42 8.92
C LEU A 197 15.26 4.44 9.64
N ASN A 198 15.09 4.26 10.95
CA ASN A 198 15.94 3.46 11.81
C ASN A 198 15.14 2.56 12.75
N PRO A 199 14.33 1.63 12.22
CA PRO A 199 13.41 0.80 13.02
C PRO A 199 14.09 -0.13 14.04
N HIS A 200 15.41 -0.10 14.15
CA HIS A 200 16.22 -0.97 15.02
C HIS A 200 17.06 -0.20 16.05
N GLU A 201 17.03 1.13 16.07
CA GLU A 201 17.86 1.91 17.00
C GLU A 201 17.24 2.06 18.41
N ASP A 202 15.96 1.76 18.61
CA ASP A 202 15.26 1.93 19.89
C ASP A 202 14.97 0.59 20.62
N LEU A 203 15.79 -0.45 20.43
CA LEU A 203 15.61 -1.76 21.05
C LEU A 203 16.77 -2.18 21.97
N ASP A 204 17.44 -1.22 22.61
CA ASP A 204 18.36 -1.49 23.75
C ASP A 204 17.72 -1.04 25.07
#